data_2a2095c1ab49268d1b13cab6e9cf0c30
#
_entry.id   2a2095c1ab49268d1b13cab6e9cf0c30
#
_cell.length_a   1.000
_cell.length_b   1.000
_cell.length_c   1.000
_cell.angle_alpha   90.00
_cell.angle_beta   90.00
_cell.angle_gamma   90.00
#
_symmetry.space_group_name_H-M   'P 1'
#
loop_
_entity.id
_entity.type
_entity.pdbx_description
1 polymer ?
#
loop_
_entity_poly.entity_id
_entity_poly.type
_entity_poly.pdbx_seq_one_letter_code
_entity_poly.pdbx_strand_id
1 'polypeptide(L)'
;MTCPLCEALRAEAAVLRERLNTPEVEDFAAGVVSEAQHQRARWGVDHDAGKSPLDWFWLIGFLAQKAAFAAIAGDVSKAQHHTISTAAALANWHASLSGHSQTMRPGIALPESEA
;
A
#
# COMPACT_ATOMS: atom_id res chain seq x y z
N MET A 1 19.30 -34.81 -20.22
CA MET A 1 18.96 -35.28 -18.91
C MET A 1 18.60 -34.14 -18.01
N THR A 2 17.42 -34.12 -17.45
CA THR A 2 16.96 -33.05 -16.57
C THR A 2 17.32 -33.36 -15.11
N CYS A 3 17.76 -32.34 -14.41
CA CYS A 3 18.07 -32.45 -12.98
C CYS A 3 16.74 -32.40 -12.20
N PRO A 4 16.38 -33.44 -11.43
CA PRO A 4 15.14 -33.43 -10.65
C PRO A 4 15.04 -32.25 -9.68
N LEU A 5 16.15 -31.89 -9.04
CA LEU A 5 16.20 -30.72 -8.14
C LEU A 5 15.97 -29.42 -8.93
N CYS A 6 16.58 -29.31 -10.11
CA CYS A 6 16.38 -28.14 -10.97
C CYS A 6 14.92 -27.99 -11.40
N GLU A 7 14.28 -29.11 -11.74
CA GLU A 7 12.87 -29.10 -12.11
C GLU A 7 11.98 -28.68 -10.93
N ALA A 8 12.26 -29.19 -9.74
CA ALA A 8 11.51 -28.85 -8.54
C ALA A 8 11.66 -27.36 -8.21
N LEU A 9 12.88 -26.81 -8.33
CA LEU A 9 13.13 -25.40 -8.09
C LEU A 9 12.44 -24.51 -9.11
N ARG A 10 12.44 -24.93 -10.39
CA ARG A 10 11.73 -24.18 -11.45
C ARG A 10 10.23 -24.17 -11.21
N ALA A 11 9.65 -25.30 -10.80
CA ALA A 11 8.24 -25.41 -10.50
C ALA A 11 7.86 -24.54 -9.31
N GLU A 12 8.68 -24.53 -8.26
CA GLU A 12 8.48 -23.67 -7.10
C GLU A 12 8.59 -22.19 -7.45
N ALA A 13 9.59 -21.83 -8.25
CA ALA A 13 9.76 -20.46 -8.72
C ALA A 13 8.55 -20.01 -9.56
N ALA A 14 8.01 -20.88 -10.40
CA ALA A 14 6.82 -20.57 -11.19
C ALA A 14 5.61 -20.29 -10.31
N VAL A 15 5.38 -21.14 -9.29
CA VAL A 15 4.28 -20.95 -8.33
C VAL A 15 4.43 -19.62 -7.58
N LEU A 16 5.63 -19.31 -7.13
CA LEU A 16 5.90 -18.05 -6.43
C LEU A 16 5.67 -16.84 -7.33
N ARG A 17 6.10 -16.93 -8.59
CA ARG A 17 5.84 -15.85 -9.56
C ARG A 17 4.36 -15.65 -9.79
N GLU A 18 3.58 -16.73 -9.90
CA GLU A 18 2.13 -16.64 -10.05
C GLU A 18 1.48 -15.94 -8.87
N ARG A 19 1.95 -16.23 -7.65
CA ARG A 19 1.44 -15.57 -6.44
C ARG A 19 1.77 -14.08 -6.41
N LEU A 20 2.94 -13.70 -6.89
CA LEU A 20 3.41 -12.32 -6.86
C LEU A 20 2.94 -11.52 -8.07
N ASN A 21 2.76 -12.20 -9.20
CA ASN A 21 2.47 -11.56 -10.48
C ASN A 21 0.98 -11.60 -10.79
N THR A 22 0.22 -10.88 -9.99
CA THR A 22 -1.19 -10.61 -10.27
C THR A 22 -1.28 -9.15 -10.71
N PRO A 23 -1.41 -8.85 -12.03
CA PRO A 23 -1.30 -7.49 -12.52
C PRO A 23 -2.21 -6.50 -11.82
N GLU A 24 -3.45 -6.86 -11.56
CA GLU A 24 -4.41 -5.99 -10.88
C GLU A 24 -4.00 -5.69 -9.43
N VAL A 25 -3.38 -6.65 -8.74
CA VAL A 25 -2.89 -6.43 -7.37
C VAL A 25 -1.61 -5.62 -7.37
N GLU A 26 -0.72 -5.86 -8.34
CA GLU A 26 0.50 -5.07 -8.49
C GLU A 26 0.20 -3.61 -8.78
N ASP A 27 -0.74 -3.35 -9.68
CA ASP A 27 -1.16 -2.00 -10.01
C ASP A 27 -1.77 -1.32 -8.78
N PHE A 28 -2.61 -2.02 -8.06
CA PHE A 28 -3.19 -1.53 -6.81
C PHE A 28 -2.09 -1.21 -5.79
N ALA A 29 -1.15 -2.13 -5.59
CA ALA A 29 -0.06 -1.95 -4.65
C ALA A 29 0.83 -0.75 -5.02
N ALA A 30 1.15 -0.59 -6.29
CA ALA A 30 1.91 0.56 -6.77
C ALA A 30 1.16 1.87 -6.50
N GLY A 31 -0.13 1.88 -6.74
CA GLY A 31 -1.00 3.02 -6.43
C GLY A 31 -1.01 3.33 -4.93
N VAL A 32 -1.08 2.31 -4.09
CA VAL A 32 -1.04 2.48 -2.64
C VAL A 32 0.27 3.09 -2.18
N VAL A 33 1.41 2.64 -2.72
CA VAL A 33 2.72 3.21 -2.39
C VAL A 33 2.75 4.69 -2.73
N SER A 34 2.36 5.06 -3.95
CA SER A 34 2.35 6.45 -4.39
C SER A 34 1.42 7.31 -3.54
N GLU A 35 0.22 6.83 -3.26
CA GLU A 35 -0.76 7.59 -2.49
C GLU A 35 -0.37 7.72 -1.03
N ALA A 36 0.23 6.68 -0.44
CA ALA A 36 0.73 6.75 0.93
C ALA A 36 1.81 7.83 1.07
N GLN A 37 2.72 7.91 0.11
CA GLN A 37 3.73 8.95 0.06
C GLN A 37 3.11 10.34 -0.11
N HIS A 38 2.10 10.45 -0.97
CA HIS A 38 1.38 11.70 -1.19
C HIS A 38 0.70 12.18 0.09
N GLN A 39 0.03 11.29 0.80
CA GLN A 39 -0.64 11.63 2.07
C GLN A 39 0.36 12.10 3.12
N ARG A 40 1.51 11.42 3.23
CA ARG A 40 2.57 11.81 4.16
C ARG A 40 3.17 13.17 3.82
N ALA A 41 3.40 13.41 2.53
CA ALA A 41 3.94 14.69 2.07
C ALA A 41 2.96 15.84 2.32
N ARG A 42 1.66 15.59 2.12
CA ARG A 42 0.63 16.60 2.27
C ARG A 42 0.38 16.98 3.71
N TRP A 43 0.33 15.99 4.61
CA TRP A 43 -0.10 16.20 6.00
C TRP A 43 1.07 16.23 6.99
N GLY A 44 2.21 15.65 6.64
CA GLY A 44 3.38 15.59 7.49
C GLY A 44 3.33 14.45 8.51
N VAL A 45 4.48 14.12 9.05
CA VAL A 45 4.66 13.01 9.99
C VAL A 45 3.95 13.28 11.32
N ASP A 46 4.02 14.51 11.80
CA ASP A 46 3.42 14.88 13.10
C ASP A 46 1.91 14.74 13.08
N HIS A 47 1.28 14.99 11.95
CA HIS A 47 -0.16 14.84 11.79
C HIS A 47 -0.59 13.38 12.03
N ASP A 48 0.12 12.43 11.41
CA ASP A 48 -0.18 11.01 11.57
C ASP A 48 0.18 10.51 12.97
N ALA A 49 1.26 11.00 13.54
CA ALA A 49 1.69 10.61 14.89
C ALA A 49 0.67 11.04 15.95
N GLY A 50 -0.06 12.10 15.71
CA GLY A 50 -1.06 12.61 16.64
C GLY A 50 -2.42 11.91 16.57
N LYS A 51 -2.62 11.00 15.61
CA LYS A 51 -3.90 10.32 15.45
C LYS A 51 -4.10 9.22 16.49
N SER A 52 -5.27 9.21 17.13
CA SER A 52 -5.73 8.09 17.95
C SER A 52 -6.26 6.97 17.04
N PRO A 53 -6.47 5.74 17.58
CA PRO A 53 -7.08 4.67 16.79
C PRO A 53 -8.45 5.05 16.20
N LEU A 54 -9.24 5.82 16.91
CA LEU A 54 -10.55 6.27 16.40
C LEU A 54 -10.40 7.32 15.30
N ASP A 55 -9.36 8.15 15.35
CA ASP A 55 -9.08 9.10 14.28
C ASP A 55 -8.78 8.36 12.98
N TRP A 56 -7.98 7.29 13.06
CA TRP A 56 -7.71 6.43 11.92
C TRP A 56 -8.97 5.75 11.40
N PHE A 57 -9.79 5.25 12.31
CA PHE A 57 -11.05 4.60 11.96
C PHE A 57 -11.95 5.54 11.17
N TRP A 58 -12.13 6.76 11.65
CA TRP A 58 -12.98 7.75 10.97
C TRP A 58 -12.42 8.16 9.61
N LEU A 59 -11.12 8.35 9.51
CA LEU A 59 -10.48 8.69 8.24
C LEU A 59 -10.68 7.58 7.21
N ILE A 60 -10.39 6.34 7.61
CA ILE A 60 -10.51 5.18 6.73
C ILE A 60 -11.97 4.96 6.32
N GLY A 61 -12.89 5.07 7.27
CA GLY A 61 -14.31 4.95 7.00
C GLY A 61 -14.82 6.02 6.05
N PHE A 62 -14.35 7.24 6.21
CA PHE A 62 -14.71 8.35 5.32
C PHE A 62 -14.21 8.12 3.89
N LEU A 63 -12.96 7.66 3.74
CA LEU A 63 -12.40 7.36 2.42
C LEU A 63 -13.11 6.17 1.76
N ALA A 64 -13.42 5.14 2.53
CA ALA A 64 -14.18 3.99 2.04
C ALA A 64 -15.59 4.39 1.60
N GLN A 65 -16.23 5.28 2.33
CA GLN A 65 -17.54 5.82 1.98
C GLN A 65 -17.49 6.57 0.64
N LYS A 66 -16.45 7.35 0.42
CA LYS A 66 -16.27 8.03 -0.87
C LYS A 66 -16.17 7.04 -2.02
N ALA A 67 -15.44 5.95 -1.81
CA ALA A 67 -15.34 4.88 -2.82
C ALA A 67 -16.71 4.26 -3.11
N ALA A 68 -17.47 3.97 -2.07
CA ALA A 68 -18.80 3.37 -2.20
C ALA A 68 -19.75 4.29 -2.98
N PHE A 69 -19.79 5.56 -2.63
CA PHE A 69 -20.65 6.52 -3.30
C PHE A 69 -20.26 6.73 -4.76
N ALA A 70 -18.97 6.78 -5.05
CA ALA A 70 -18.50 6.89 -6.44
C ALA A 70 -18.90 5.65 -7.25
N ALA A 71 -18.77 4.46 -6.67
CA ALA A 71 -19.15 3.21 -7.33
C ALA A 71 -20.66 3.16 -7.59
N ILE A 72 -21.48 3.57 -6.62
CA ILE A 72 -22.94 3.64 -6.77
C ILE A 72 -23.31 4.62 -7.88
N ALA A 73 -22.61 5.74 -7.99
CA ALA A 73 -22.84 6.73 -9.03
C ALA A 73 -22.32 6.32 -10.39
N GLY A 74 -21.63 5.19 -10.50
CA GLY A 74 -21.07 4.71 -11.76
C GLY A 74 -19.76 5.36 -12.16
N ASP A 75 -19.14 6.13 -11.26
CA ASP A 75 -17.84 6.74 -11.50
C ASP A 75 -16.73 5.78 -11.08
N VAL A 76 -16.42 4.84 -11.96
CA VAL A 76 -15.46 3.76 -11.67
C VAL A 76 -14.06 4.29 -11.37
N SER A 77 -13.61 5.26 -12.16
CA SER A 77 -12.27 5.84 -11.99
C SER A 77 -12.11 6.48 -10.60
N LYS A 78 -13.12 7.24 -10.18
CA LYS A 78 -13.12 7.89 -8.88
C LYS A 78 -13.22 6.87 -7.74
N ALA A 79 -14.04 5.82 -7.93
CA ALA A 79 -14.16 4.73 -6.96
C ALA A 79 -12.82 4.02 -6.80
N GLN A 80 -12.12 3.71 -7.89
CA GLN A 80 -10.80 3.09 -7.86
C GLN A 80 -9.79 3.98 -7.13
N HIS A 81 -9.79 5.28 -7.41
CA HIS A 81 -8.92 6.22 -6.71
C HIS A 81 -9.16 6.19 -5.20
N HIS A 82 -10.42 6.20 -4.78
CA HIS A 82 -10.74 6.20 -3.35
C HIS A 82 -10.47 4.86 -2.65
N THR A 83 -10.52 3.73 -3.37
CA THR A 83 -10.06 2.46 -2.79
C THR A 83 -8.56 2.50 -2.51
N ILE A 84 -7.79 3.08 -3.41
CA ILE A 84 -6.34 3.27 -3.23
C ILE A 84 -6.06 4.21 -2.06
N SER A 85 -6.77 5.32 -1.97
CA SER A 85 -6.63 6.28 -0.86
C SER A 85 -6.94 5.64 0.49
N THR A 86 -7.96 4.79 0.54
CA THR A 86 -8.33 4.04 1.74
C THR A 86 -7.22 3.09 2.16
N ALA A 87 -6.70 2.32 1.21
CA ALA A 87 -5.61 1.38 1.48
C ALA A 87 -4.33 2.10 1.89
N ALA A 88 -4.05 3.27 1.31
CA ALA A 88 -2.90 4.08 1.70
C ALA A 88 -3.02 4.58 3.13
N ALA A 89 -4.21 4.98 3.56
CA ALA A 89 -4.45 5.36 4.95
C ALA A 89 -4.23 4.17 5.90
N LEU A 90 -4.68 2.97 5.51
CA LEU A 90 -4.40 1.75 6.26
C LEU A 90 -2.91 1.46 6.36
N ALA A 91 -2.18 1.62 5.27
CA ALA A 91 -0.73 1.42 5.26
C ALA A 91 -0.01 2.39 6.20
N ASN A 92 -0.43 3.64 6.22
CA ASN A 92 0.13 4.66 7.10
C ASN A 92 -0.20 4.37 8.58
N TRP A 93 -1.41 3.91 8.85
CA TRP A 93 -1.79 3.47 10.19
C TRP A 93 -0.97 2.27 10.63
N HIS A 94 -0.82 1.28 9.76
CA HIS A 94 0.00 0.10 10.03
C HIS A 94 1.44 0.51 10.38
N ALA A 95 2.04 1.42 9.64
CA ALA A 95 3.37 1.93 9.91
C ALA A 95 3.44 2.62 11.28
N SER A 96 2.44 3.42 11.61
CA SER A 96 2.33 4.09 12.90
C SER A 96 2.27 3.10 14.06
N LEU A 97 1.46 2.05 13.92
CA LEU A 97 1.31 1.00 14.93
C LEU A 97 2.61 0.22 15.13
N SER A 98 3.39 0.05 14.08
CA SER A 98 4.66 -0.68 14.11
C SER A 98 5.83 0.18 14.65
N GLY A 99 5.59 1.45 14.91
CA GLY A 99 6.65 2.38 15.30
C GLY A 99 7.62 2.73 14.18
N HIS A 100 7.29 2.40 12.95
CA HIS A 100 8.13 2.71 11.81
C HIS A 100 8.04 4.19 11.45
N SER A 101 9.14 4.73 10.91
CA SER A 101 9.14 6.11 10.41
C SER A 101 8.17 6.25 9.25
N GLN A 102 7.37 7.30 9.30
CA GLN A 102 6.46 7.67 8.22
C GLN A 102 7.03 8.80 7.36
N THR A 103 8.28 9.15 7.58
CA THR A 103 8.95 10.15 6.76
C THR A 103 9.08 9.64 5.33
N MET A 104 8.72 10.47 4.38
CA MET A 104 8.89 10.14 2.98
C MET A 104 10.36 9.90 2.69
N ARG A 105 10.63 8.82 1.96
CA ARG A 105 11.98 8.43 1.59
C ARG A 105 12.15 8.54 0.08
N PRO A 106 13.35 8.89 -0.39
CA PRO A 106 13.68 8.71 -1.80
C PRO A 106 13.49 7.25 -2.20
N GLY A 107 13.24 6.99 -3.47
CA GLY A 107 12.95 5.65 -3.97
C GLY A 107 14.07 4.63 -3.83
N ILE A 108 15.22 5.02 -3.30
CA ILE A 108 16.37 4.14 -3.10
C ILE A 108 16.57 3.96 -1.60
N ALA A 109 16.60 2.70 -1.16
CA ALA A 109 16.92 2.38 0.22
C ALA A 109 18.38 2.75 0.49
N LEU A 110 18.62 3.52 1.55
CA LEU A 110 19.97 3.84 1.97
C LEU A 110 20.55 2.70 2.79
N PRO A 111 21.87 2.43 2.65
CA PRO A 111 22.54 1.50 3.54
C PRO A 111 22.42 1.97 4.99
N GLU A 112 22.27 1.02 5.90
CA GLU A 112 22.10 1.36 7.32
C GLU A 112 23.29 2.10 7.93
N SER A 113 24.48 1.88 7.38
CA SER A 113 25.66 2.60 7.81
C SER A 113 25.57 4.11 7.60
N GLU A 114 24.61 4.56 6.81
CA GLU A 114 24.38 5.97 6.52
C GLU A 114 23.25 6.56 7.36
N ALA A 115 22.67 5.76 8.20
CA ALA A 115 21.57 6.18 9.05
C ALA A 115 22.05 7.12 10.17
#